data_2aecfa9cd8c1f90af9d31d9ced6e3241
#
_entry.id   2aecfa9cd8c1f90af9d31d9ced6e3241
#
_cell.length_a   1.000
_cell.length_b   1.000
_cell.length_c   1.000
_cell.angle_alpha   90.00
_cell.angle_beta   90.00
_cell.angle_gamma   90.00
#
_symmetry.space_group_name_H-M   'P 1'
#
loop_
_entity.id
_entity.type
_entity.pdbx_description
1 polymer ?
#
loop_
_entity_poly.entity_id
_entity_poly.type
_entity_poly.pdbx_seq_one_letter_code
_entity_poly.pdbx_strand_id
1 'polypeptide(L)'
;YHQTVNNWNPWILSNLITVFLLGERDETRRRLALEKILTCLDRFLAAYHEDGGCDEGTSYWGAAGGALFDCLEQLFLASGGKIDLFREKLIGEIGRFLYRAHIDGDYFVNFADGGARVNISSCMVYRYGRCIGDEKLMGLAAGIPSRSYRMQEGSLRRMLPCLFTQKEMAECGLTPPYERDVWLPGIQVMAARENATKEGLYLAAKGGHNAESHNHNDVGSCVLYLDGKPVLIDAGVGVYTRQTFSDERYRIWTMQSQYHNLPTINGQMQCPGAEYRAEDVRYSASDREADFSLELRAAYPAEAGISSYRRSYRLVRGAGAQAPAYVEIADRWIFAGEQNTLTLNLLTAKEPQAFPDSILLDSGEGRLRLSWEGAPVTALSEWIPVADAKLSPVWGDGVWRLVLTVENPAREGQIRLRFEKE
;
A
#
# COMPACT_ATOMS: atom_id res chain seq x y z
N TYR A 1 2.75 4.50 -26.10
CA TYR A 1 1.32 4.29 -25.71
C TYR A 1 0.70 2.98 -26.22
N HIS A 2 1.37 2.23 -27.09
CA HIS A 2 0.85 0.98 -27.64
C HIS A 2 1.51 -0.27 -27.07
N GLN A 3 2.61 -0.13 -26.35
CA GLN A 3 3.42 -1.27 -25.89
C GLN A 3 3.44 -1.43 -24.37
N THR A 4 3.33 -0.35 -23.59
CA THR A 4 3.33 -0.39 -22.12
C THR A 4 2.09 0.32 -21.60
N VAL A 5 1.29 -0.37 -20.80
CA VAL A 5 0.10 0.18 -20.13
C VAL A 5 0.51 0.55 -18.69
N ASN A 6 0.22 1.79 -18.29
CA ASN A 6 0.45 2.30 -16.94
C ASN A 6 -0.48 3.49 -16.64
N ASN A 7 -0.32 4.14 -15.49
CA ASN A 7 -1.13 5.27 -15.04
C ASN A 7 -1.09 6.50 -15.99
N TRP A 8 -0.09 6.66 -16.84
CA TRP A 8 -0.04 7.71 -17.85
C TRP A 8 -1.15 7.57 -18.90
N ASN A 9 -1.63 6.35 -19.16
CA ASN A 9 -2.70 6.12 -20.12
C ASN A 9 -3.97 6.91 -19.74
N PRO A 10 -4.66 6.64 -18.64
CA PRO A 10 -5.88 7.36 -18.31
C PRO A 10 -5.63 8.85 -18.03
N TRP A 11 -4.47 9.21 -17.46
CA TRP A 11 -4.15 10.62 -17.21
C TRP A 11 -4.08 11.43 -18.51
N ILE A 12 -3.33 10.98 -19.49
CA ILE A 12 -3.25 11.66 -20.79
C ILE A 12 -4.60 11.63 -21.51
N LEU A 13 -5.26 10.47 -21.50
CA LEU A 13 -6.54 10.30 -22.19
C LEU A 13 -7.63 11.19 -21.61
N SER A 14 -7.69 11.40 -20.31
CA SER A 14 -8.65 12.31 -19.68
C SER A 14 -8.48 13.76 -20.14
N ASN A 15 -7.24 14.21 -20.34
CA ASN A 15 -6.96 15.53 -20.89
C ASN A 15 -7.30 15.62 -22.38
N LEU A 16 -7.00 14.57 -23.15
CA LEU A 16 -7.36 14.52 -24.58
C LEU A 16 -8.88 14.51 -24.79
N ILE A 17 -9.64 13.77 -23.98
CA ILE A 17 -11.12 13.81 -24.01
C ILE A 17 -11.60 15.24 -23.83
N THR A 18 -11.08 15.97 -22.83
CA THR A 18 -11.43 17.37 -22.58
C THR A 18 -11.17 18.23 -23.82
N VAL A 19 -9.99 18.12 -24.43
CA VAL A 19 -9.62 18.91 -25.61
C VAL A 19 -10.52 18.61 -26.81
N PHE A 20 -10.76 17.33 -27.10
CA PHE A 20 -11.57 16.94 -28.25
C PHE A 20 -13.06 17.19 -28.06
N LEU A 21 -13.60 17.07 -26.85
CA LEU A 21 -15.02 17.37 -26.60
C LEU A 21 -15.30 18.87 -26.57
N LEU A 22 -14.41 19.69 -26.06
CA LEU A 22 -14.65 21.12 -25.86
C LEU A 22 -14.01 22.00 -26.94
N GLY A 23 -12.88 21.60 -27.51
CA GLY A 23 -12.08 22.43 -28.40
C GLY A 23 -12.14 22.05 -29.88
N GLU A 24 -12.27 20.76 -30.23
CA GLU A 24 -12.32 20.33 -31.64
C GLU A 24 -13.70 20.53 -32.24
N ARG A 25 -13.76 21.34 -33.30
CA ARG A 25 -15.00 21.70 -33.98
C ARG A 25 -15.31 20.77 -35.18
N ASP A 26 -14.29 20.15 -35.76
CA ASP A 26 -14.45 19.17 -36.83
C ASP A 26 -14.96 17.85 -36.26
N GLU A 27 -16.20 17.47 -36.66
CA GLU A 27 -16.85 16.27 -36.14
C GLU A 27 -16.13 14.99 -36.53
N THR A 28 -15.52 14.94 -37.71
CA THR A 28 -14.80 13.75 -38.19
C THR A 28 -13.52 13.56 -37.34
N ARG A 29 -12.76 14.63 -37.12
CA ARG A 29 -11.57 14.58 -36.29
C ARG A 29 -11.92 14.22 -34.84
N ARG A 30 -12.97 14.84 -34.28
CA ARG A 30 -13.45 14.55 -32.92
C ARG A 30 -13.83 13.08 -32.77
N ARG A 31 -14.61 12.53 -33.71
CA ARG A 31 -15.01 11.12 -33.73
C ARG A 31 -13.80 10.19 -33.79
N LEU A 32 -12.88 10.38 -34.72
CA LEU A 32 -11.69 9.56 -34.89
C LEU A 32 -10.78 9.61 -33.64
N ALA A 33 -10.65 10.79 -33.03
CA ALA A 33 -9.88 10.94 -31.79
C ALA A 33 -10.52 10.16 -30.63
N LEU A 34 -11.84 10.30 -30.45
CA LEU A 34 -12.57 9.57 -29.40
C LEU A 34 -12.51 8.06 -29.61
N GLU A 35 -12.67 7.55 -30.81
CA GLU A 35 -12.52 6.11 -31.13
C GLU A 35 -11.14 5.60 -30.68
N LYS A 36 -10.08 6.35 -30.98
CA LYS A 36 -8.71 6.00 -30.57
C LYS A 36 -8.52 6.08 -29.06
N ILE A 37 -9.07 7.09 -28.40
CA ILE A 37 -9.02 7.26 -26.94
C ILE A 37 -9.72 6.09 -26.26
N LEU A 38 -10.93 5.73 -26.69
CA LEU A 38 -11.68 4.61 -26.13
C LEU A 38 -10.92 3.29 -26.27
N THR A 39 -10.33 3.03 -27.45
CA THR A 39 -9.46 1.85 -27.66
C THR A 39 -8.28 1.81 -26.67
N CYS A 40 -7.69 2.96 -26.35
CA CYS A 40 -6.59 3.03 -25.38
C CYS A 40 -7.10 2.83 -23.94
N LEU A 41 -8.29 3.32 -23.60
CA LEU A 41 -8.92 3.08 -22.30
C LEU A 41 -9.26 1.61 -22.10
N ASP A 42 -9.79 0.93 -23.12
CA ASP A 42 -10.08 -0.51 -23.08
C ASP A 42 -8.81 -1.32 -22.77
N ARG A 43 -7.67 -0.94 -23.37
CA ARG A 43 -6.37 -1.59 -23.07
C ARG A 43 -5.93 -1.37 -21.64
N PHE A 44 -6.14 -0.16 -21.10
CA PHE A 44 -5.84 0.13 -19.71
C PHE A 44 -6.71 -0.72 -18.77
N LEU A 45 -8.01 -0.78 -19.02
CA LEU A 45 -8.94 -1.59 -18.23
C LEU A 45 -8.63 -3.10 -18.33
N ALA A 46 -8.27 -3.58 -19.53
CA ALA A 46 -7.89 -5.00 -19.71
C ALA A 46 -6.61 -5.41 -18.98
N ALA A 47 -5.73 -4.45 -18.65
CA ALA A 47 -4.52 -4.69 -17.89
C ALA A 47 -4.69 -4.46 -16.38
N TYR A 48 -5.82 -3.90 -15.94
CA TYR A 48 -6.07 -3.62 -14.53
C TYR A 48 -6.51 -4.88 -13.79
N HIS A 49 -6.11 -5.03 -12.53
CA HIS A 49 -6.52 -6.17 -11.71
C HIS A 49 -8.02 -6.18 -11.45
N GLU A 50 -8.67 -7.34 -11.54
CA GLU A 50 -10.12 -7.49 -11.39
C GLU A 50 -10.65 -7.08 -10.00
N ASP A 51 -9.80 -7.08 -8.99
CA ASP A 51 -10.09 -6.63 -7.62
C ASP A 51 -9.94 -5.13 -7.42
N GLY A 52 -9.54 -4.40 -8.47
CA GLY A 52 -9.32 -2.97 -8.45
C GLY A 52 -8.02 -2.53 -7.75
N GLY A 53 -7.14 -3.46 -7.39
CA GLY A 53 -5.85 -3.18 -6.78
C GLY A 53 -4.97 -2.31 -7.68
N CYS A 54 -4.36 -1.26 -7.11
CA CYS A 54 -3.40 -0.40 -7.78
C CYS A 54 -2.00 -0.80 -7.33
N ASP A 55 -1.24 -1.46 -8.20
CA ASP A 55 0.12 -1.96 -7.92
C ASP A 55 1.12 -0.83 -7.64
N GLU A 56 0.89 0.36 -8.20
CA GLU A 56 1.69 1.56 -7.94
C GLU A 56 1.39 2.21 -6.56
N GLY A 57 0.40 1.69 -5.82
CA GLY A 57 -0.02 2.18 -4.51
C GLY A 57 -1.04 3.32 -4.55
N THR A 58 -1.50 3.69 -3.36
CA THR A 58 -2.58 4.69 -3.16
C THR A 58 -2.24 6.09 -3.64
N SER A 59 -0.96 6.48 -3.57
CA SER A 59 -0.50 7.80 -4.04
C SER A 59 -0.69 7.98 -5.54
N TYR A 60 -0.59 6.91 -6.32
CA TYR A 60 -0.74 6.92 -7.78
C TYR A 60 -2.16 6.66 -8.26
N TRP A 61 -3.03 6.17 -7.38
CA TRP A 61 -4.42 5.91 -7.73
C TRP A 61 -5.12 7.13 -8.35
N GLY A 62 -4.80 8.35 -7.89
CA GLY A 62 -5.33 9.59 -8.45
C GLY A 62 -5.01 9.82 -9.93
N ALA A 63 -3.86 9.32 -10.41
CA ALA A 63 -3.43 9.35 -11.80
C ALA A 63 -3.89 8.12 -12.60
N ALA A 64 -4.20 7.01 -11.92
CA ALA A 64 -4.73 5.78 -12.51
C ALA A 64 -6.26 5.75 -12.44
N GLY A 65 -6.84 5.23 -11.33
CA GLY A 65 -8.29 5.09 -11.13
C GLY A 65 -9.04 6.43 -11.12
N GLY A 66 -8.44 7.48 -10.52
CA GLY A 66 -9.00 8.83 -10.54
C GLY A 66 -9.05 9.45 -11.93
N ALA A 67 -8.00 9.28 -12.74
CA ALA A 67 -8.00 9.77 -14.12
C ALA A 67 -8.91 8.93 -15.04
N LEU A 68 -9.06 7.64 -14.75
CA LEU A 68 -10.09 6.83 -15.41
C LEU A 68 -11.48 7.38 -15.12
N PHE A 69 -11.79 7.67 -13.83
CA PHE A 69 -13.05 8.32 -13.46
C PHE A 69 -13.27 9.63 -14.23
N ASP A 70 -12.24 10.46 -14.36
CA ASP A 70 -12.29 11.68 -15.15
C ASP A 70 -12.68 11.44 -16.61
N CYS A 71 -12.17 10.35 -17.23
CA CYS A 71 -12.57 9.95 -18.60
C CYS A 71 -14.04 9.56 -18.64
N LEU A 72 -14.49 8.71 -17.73
CA LEU A 72 -15.84 8.18 -17.68
C LEU A 72 -16.87 9.27 -17.37
N GLU A 73 -16.59 10.16 -16.43
CA GLU A 73 -17.46 11.29 -16.07
C GLU A 73 -17.68 12.21 -17.29
N GLN A 74 -16.61 12.53 -18.03
CA GLN A 74 -16.72 13.37 -19.23
C GLN A 74 -17.55 12.69 -20.34
N LEU A 75 -17.34 11.40 -20.58
CA LEU A 75 -18.11 10.62 -21.57
C LEU A 75 -19.58 10.54 -21.16
N PHE A 76 -19.88 10.32 -19.90
CA PHE A 76 -21.24 10.29 -19.38
C PHE A 76 -21.94 11.65 -19.59
N LEU A 77 -21.30 12.73 -19.17
CA LEU A 77 -21.87 14.08 -19.30
C LEU A 77 -22.05 14.50 -20.78
N ALA A 78 -21.04 14.29 -21.62
CA ALA A 78 -21.07 14.66 -23.03
C ALA A 78 -22.10 13.86 -23.85
N SER A 79 -22.40 12.62 -23.45
CA SER A 79 -23.41 11.78 -24.10
C SER A 79 -24.83 11.99 -23.54
N GLY A 80 -25.01 12.87 -22.55
CA GLY A 80 -26.27 13.02 -21.85
C GLY A 80 -26.70 11.75 -21.11
N GLY A 81 -25.72 11.04 -20.51
CA GLY A 81 -25.93 9.81 -19.75
C GLY A 81 -26.07 8.53 -20.60
N LYS A 82 -25.90 8.59 -21.94
CA LYS A 82 -26.03 7.39 -22.79
C LYS A 82 -24.84 6.46 -22.67
N ILE A 83 -23.64 6.99 -22.39
CA ILE A 83 -22.44 6.23 -22.11
C ILE A 83 -22.30 6.20 -20.60
N ASP A 84 -22.85 5.16 -19.98
CA ASP A 84 -22.78 4.91 -18.52
C ASP A 84 -22.06 3.59 -18.27
N LEU A 85 -20.82 3.67 -17.77
CA LEU A 85 -19.97 2.54 -17.42
C LEU A 85 -19.79 2.39 -15.89
N PHE A 86 -20.44 3.23 -15.09
CA PHE A 86 -20.28 3.22 -13.63
C PHE A 86 -20.87 1.98 -12.95
N ARG A 87 -21.68 1.21 -13.67
CA ARG A 87 -22.24 -0.07 -13.20
C ARG A 87 -21.33 -1.27 -13.45
N GLU A 88 -20.26 -1.09 -14.21
CA GLU A 88 -19.29 -2.14 -14.48
C GLU A 88 -18.55 -2.52 -13.19
N LYS A 89 -18.44 -3.83 -12.91
CA LYS A 89 -17.84 -4.34 -11.67
C LYS A 89 -16.44 -3.78 -11.45
N LEU A 90 -15.57 -3.82 -12.46
CA LEU A 90 -14.19 -3.37 -12.37
C LEU A 90 -14.12 -1.88 -12.02
N ILE A 91 -14.99 -1.04 -12.59
CA ILE A 91 -15.03 0.39 -12.27
C ILE A 91 -15.37 0.59 -10.79
N GLY A 92 -16.32 -0.17 -10.25
CA GLY A 92 -16.62 -0.17 -8.83
C GLY A 92 -15.43 -0.60 -7.96
N GLU A 93 -14.76 -1.70 -8.33
CA GLU A 93 -13.61 -2.23 -7.57
C GLU A 93 -12.43 -1.26 -7.54
N ILE A 94 -12.12 -0.59 -8.67
CA ILE A 94 -11.07 0.45 -8.76
C ILE A 94 -11.36 1.61 -7.78
N GLY A 95 -12.61 2.05 -7.67
CA GLY A 95 -13.00 3.07 -6.68
C GLY A 95 -12.83 2.58 -5.23
N ARG A 96 -13.26 1.36 -4.95
CA ARG A 96 -13.22 0.71 -3.62
C ARG A 96 -11.82 0.49 -3.08
N PHE A 97 -10.82 0.37 -3.95
CA PHE A 97 -9.41 0.22 -3.55
C PHE A 97 -8.99 1.28 -2.53
N LEU A 98 -9.41 2.53 -2.67
CA LEU A 98 -9.01 3.60 -1.76
C LEU A 98 -9.39 3.33 -0.31
N TYR A 99 -10.64 2.98 -0.01
CA TYR A 99 -11.02 2.73 1.37
C TYR A 99 -10.54 1.37 1.89
N ARG A 100 -10.26 0.41 1.01
CA ARG A 100 -9.62 -0.86 1.38
C ARG A 100 -8.17 -0.67 1.80
N ALA A 101 -7.48 0.30 1.23
CA ALA A 101 -6.11 0.65 1.59
C ALA A 101 -6.02 1.74 2.68
N HIS A 102 -7.15 2.29 3.14
CA HIS A 102 -7.19 3.35 4.15
C HIS A 102 -6.91 2.81 5.54
N ILE A 103 -6.07 3.52 6.30
CA ILE A 103 -5.73 3.20 7.70
C ILE A 103 -6.49 4.13 8.65
N ASP A 104 -6.14 5.41 8.69
CA ASP A 104 -6.83 6.45 9.45
C ASP A 104 -6.40 7.84 8.98
N GLY A 105 -7.32 8.81 9.01
CA GLY A 105 -7.03 10.17 8.57
C GLY A 105 -6.46 10.20 7.16
N ASP A 106 -5.24 10.67 6.99
CA ASP A 106 -4.52 10.67 5.71
C ASP A 106 -3.49 9.53 5.56
N TYR A 107 -3.48 8.55 6.50
CA TYR A 107 -2.65 7.36 6.42
C TYR A 107 -3.30 6.26 5.58
N PHE A 108 -2.51 5.72 4.66
CA PHE A 108 -2.88 4.61 3.78
C PHE A 108 -1.77 3.57 3.73
N VAL A 109 -2.11 2.35 3.33
CA VAL A 109 -1.10 1.33 2.97
C VAL A 109 -0.24 1.88 1.84
N ASN A 110 1.08 1.85 2.04
CA ASN A 110 2.03 2.60 1.21
C ASN A 110 3.15 1.73 0.62
N PHE A 111 2.83 0.50 0.25
CA PHE A 111 3.77 -0.32 -0.51
C PHE A 111 4.07 0.31 -1.88
N ALA A 112 5.16 -0.10 -2.52
CA ALA A 112 5.73 0.49 -3.72
C ALA A 112 6.12 1.98 -3.52
N ASP A 113 6.00 2.83 -4.54
CA ASP A 113 6.28 4.27 -4.42
C ASP A 113 5.17 5.05 -3.67
N GLY A 114 4.31 4.35 -2.91
CA GLY A 114 3.26 4.94 -2.10
C GLY A 114 3.81 5.80 -0.95
N GLY A 115 3.22 6.96 -0.72
CA GLY A 115 3.45 7.71 0.52
C GLY A 115 2.54 7.22 1.63
N ALA A 116 3.04 7.11 2.87
CA ALA A 116 2.21 6.73 4.01
C ALA A 116 1.05 7.71 4.26
N ARG A 117 1.27 9.01 3.98
CA ARG A 117 0.25 10.05 4.04
C ARG A 117 -0.12 10.50 2.64
N VAL A 118 -1.35 10.23 2.25
CA VAL A 118 -1.83 10.47 0.88
C VAL A 118 -2.79 11.65 0.86
N ASN A 119 -2.57 12.54 -0.11
CA ASN A 119 -3.47 13.64 -0.39
C ASN A 119 -4.41 13.24 -1.53
N ILE A 120 -5.62 12.80 -1.21
CA ILE A 120 -6.63 12.46 -2.23
C ILE A 120 -7.46 13.68 -2.62
N SER A 121 -7.95 13.68 -3.86
CA SER A 121 -8.96 14.64 -4.34
C SER A 121 -10.33 14.27 -3.77
N SER A 122 -10.64 14.73 -2.55
CA SER A 122 -11.88 14.37 -1.84
C SER A 122 -13.14 14.58 -2.68
N CYS A 123 -13.26 15.73 -3.36
CA CYS A 123 -14.42 16.00 -4.22
C CYS A 123 -14.54 15.04 -5.41
N MET A 124 -13.41 14.65 -6.02
CA MET A 124 -13.42 13.70 -7.12
C MET A 124 -13.79 12.30 -6.59
N VAL A 125 -13.22 11.87 -5.48
CA VAL A 125 -13.52 10.57 -4.83
C VAL A 125 -14.99 10.53 -4.39
N TYR A 126 -15.54 11.61 -3.86
CA TYR A 126 -16.96 11.71 -3.52
C TYR A 126 -17.86 11.52 -4.75
N ARG A 127 -17.56 12.22 -5.85
CA ARG A 127 -18.32 12.07 -7.11
C ARG A 127 -18.19 10.66 -7.67
N TYR A 128 -17.00 10.05 -7.56
CA TYR A 128 -16.82 8.66 -7.97
C TYR A 128 -17.75 7.75 -7.17
N GLY A 129 -17.72 7.84 -5.84
CA GLY A 129 -18.62 7.08 -4.96
C GLY A 129 -20.09 7.27 -5.31
N ARG A 130 -20.50 8.50 -5.57
CA ARG A 130 -21.88 8.82 -6.00
C ARG A 130 -22.23 8.17 -7.34
N CYS A 131 -21.32 8.18 -8.34
CA CYS A 131 -21.57 7.60 -9.64
C CYS A 131 -21.70 6.07 -9.59
N ILE A 132 -20.91 5.40 -8.75
CA ILE A 132 -20.98 3.92 -8.59
C ILE A 132 -21.96 3.48 -7.50
N GLY A 133 -22.63 4.41 -6.81
CA GLY A 133 -23.56 4.12 -5.72
C GLY A 133 -22.90 3.55 -4.47
N ASP A 134 -21.68 3.98 -4.13
CA ASP A 134 -20.89 3.46 -3.00
C ASP A 134 -20.75 4.51 -1.88
N GLU A 135 -21.60 4.39 -0.83
CA GLU A 135 -21.59 5.29 0.33
C GLU A 135 -20.28 5.20 1.15
N LYS A 136 -19.60 4.05 1.14
CA LYS A 136 -18.32 3.91 1.83
C LYS A 136 -17.25 4.80 1.18
N LEU A 137 -17.21 4.83 -0.16
CA LEU A 137 -16.28 5.70 -0.89
C LEU A 137 -16.62 7.18 -0.69
N MET A 138 -17.91 7.54 -0.66
CA MET A 138 -18.37 8.89 -0.33
C MET A 138 -17.99 9.27 1.11
N GLY A 139 -18.14 8.36 2.07
CA GLY A 139 -17.78 8.53 3.46
C GLY A 139 -16.28 8.73 3.67
N LEU A 140 -15.45 7.96 2.96
CA LEU A 140 -13.99 8.17 2.95
C LEU A 140 -13.66 9.58 2.51
N ALA A 141 -14.25 10.04 1.39
CA ALA A 141 -14.00 11.36 0.83
C ALA A 141 -14.43 12.49 1.78
N ALA A 142 -15.58 12.34 2.47
CA ALA A 142 -16.09 13.33 3.41
C ALA A 142 -15.27 13.41 4.71
N GLY A 143 -14.68 12.30 5.15
CA GLY A 143 -13.96 12.22 6.42
C GLY A 143 -12.46 12.50 6.35
N ILE A 144 -11.84 12.52 5.16
CA ILE A 144 -10.43 12.88 5.03
C ILE A 144 -10.28 14.39 5.05
N PRO A 145 -9.42 14.93 5.95
CA PRO A 145 -9.17 16.36 6.01
C PRO A 145 -8.66 16.88 4.65
N SER A 146 -9.45 17.73 4.01
CA SER A 146 -9.02 18.41 2.79
C SER A 146 -7.88 19.37 3.13
N ARG A 147 -6.66 19.00 2.77
CA ARG A 147 -5.51 19.92 2.83
C ARG A 147 -5.66 20.93 1.70
N SER A 148 -6.15 22.10 2.01
CA SER A 148 -6.22 23.24 1.09
C SER A 148 -6.76 22.91 -0.32
N TYR A 149 -7.98 23.21 -0.52
CA TYR A 149 -8.78 23.17 -1.75
C TYR A 149 -8.07 23.59 -3.06
N ARG A 150 -7.10 24.51 -2.96
CA ARG A 150 -6.42 25.09 -4.13
C ARG A 150 -5.29 24.23 -4.71
N MET A 151 -4.74 23.28 -3.95
CA MET A 151 -3.54 22.56 -4.35
C MET A 151 -3.80 21.11 -4.80
N GLN A 152 -4.99 20.56 -4.52
CA GLN A 152 -5.27 19.14 -4.75
C GLN A 152 -5.69 18.81 -6.18
N GLU A 153 -6.33 19.74 -6.87
CA GLU A 153 -7.05 19.39 -8.09
C GLU A 153 -6.23 19.57 -9.37
N GLY A 154 -5.10 20.25 -9.33
CA GLY A 154 -4.13 20.35 -10.44
C GLY A 154 -4.67 20.79 -11.80
N SER A 155 -5.99 20.77 -11.98
CA SER A 155 -6.66 21.15 -13.22
C SER A 155 -8.01 21.82 -13.00
N LEU A 156 -8.35 22.77 -13.86
CA LEU A 156 -9.64 23.46 -13.84
C LEU A 156 -10.82 22.48 -13.96
N ARG A 157 -10.65 21.42 -14.74
CA ARG A 157 -11.66 20.37 -14.92
C ARG A 157 -12.02 19.66 -13.61
N ARG A 158 -11.06 19.40 -12.73
CA ARG A 158 -11.33 18.80 -11.41
C ARG A 158 -11.83 19.85 -10.41
N MET A 159 -11.34 21.09 -10.51
CA MET A 159 -11.71 22.17 -9.59
C MET A 159 -13.17 22.60 -9.75
N LEU A 160 -13.67 22.78 -10.97
CA LEU A 160 -15.02 23.29 -11.20
C LEU A 160 -16.13 22.41 -10.61
N PRO A 161 -16.14 21.08 -10.80
CA PRO A 161 -17.12 20.23 -10.15
C PRO A 161 -17.05 20.25 -8.61
N CYS A 162 -15.87 20.48 -8.04
CA CYS A 162 -15.72 20.61 -6.59
C CYS A 162 -16.58 21.75 -6.00
N LEU A 163 -16.69 22.88 -6.70
CA LEU A 163 -17.51 24.00 -6.26
C LEU A 163 -18.98 23.61 -6.02
N PHE A 164 -19.48 22.67 -6.80
CA PHE A 164 -20.85 22.18 -6.71
C PHE A 164 -21.02 20.97 -5.79
N THR A 165 -19.94 20.23 -5.54
CA THR A 165 -19.96 19.00 -4.73
C THR A 165 -19.71 19.27 -3.25
N GLN A 166 -18.97 20.32 -2.90
CA GLN A 166 -18.50 20.56 -1.53
C GLN A 166 -19.62 20.64 -0.50
N LYS A 167 -20.70 21.35 -0.82
CA LYS A 167 -21.83 21.52 0.11
C LYS A 167 -22.48 20.17 0.38
N GLU A 168 -22.78 19.42 -0.68
CA GLU A 168 -23.37 18.09 -0.58
C GLU A 168 -22.46 17.14 0.24
N MET A 169 -21.16 17.14 -0.04
CA MET A 169 -20.17 16.32 0.68
C MET A 169 -20.08 16.69 2.17
N ALA A 170 -20.12 18.00 2.51
CA ALA A 170 -20.08 18.46 3.89
C ALA A 170 -21.36 18.14 4.68
N GLU A 171 -22.51 18.06 4.01
CA GLU A 171 -23.82 17.82 4.61
C GLU A 171 -24.25 16.33 4.55
N CYS A 172 -23.50 15.44 3.91
CA CYS A 172 -23.89 14.05 3.68
C CYS A 172 -23.97 13.20 4.96
N GLY A 173 -23.32 13.60 6.05
CA GLY A 173 -23.31 12.86 7.33
C GLY A 173 -22.61 11.50 7.29
N LEU A 174 -21.91 11.19 6.19
CA LEU A 174 -21.17 9.93 6.04
C LEU A 174 -19.80 10.02 6.72
N THR A 175 -19.30 8.88 7.20
CA THR A 175 -18.01 8.76 7.87
C THR A 175 -17.09 7.78 7.11
N PRO A 176 -15.76 7.89 7.29
CA PRO A 176 -14.83 6.94 6.70
C PRO A 176 -15.15 5.50 7.09
N PRO A 177 -15.15 4.57 6.15
CA PRO A 177 -15.28 3.16 6.46
C PRO A 177 -13.94 2.62 6.99
N TYR A 178 -14.04 1.68 7.93
CA TYR A 178 -12.90 0.93 8.44
C TYR A 178 -13.13 -0.55 8.14
N GLU A 179 -12.68 -0.99 6.96
CA GLU A 179 -12.81 -2.39 6.55
C GLU A 179 -12.02 -3.29 7.50
N ARG A 180 -12.71 -4.26 8.11
CA ARG A 180 -12.05 -5.14 9.08
C ARG A 180 -11.07 -6.10 8.43
N ASP A 181 -11.42 -6.63 7.27
CA ASP A 181 -10.66 -7.61 6.54
C ASP A 181 -10.66 -7.27 5.04
N VAL A 182 -9.47 -7.17 4.46
CA VAL A 182 -9.25 -6.89 3.03
C VAL A 182 -8.30 -7.92 2.46
N TRP A 183 -8.64 -8.44 1.29
CA TRP A 183 -7.74 -9.23 0.46
C TRP A 183 -7.84 -8.77 -0.98
N LEU A 184 -6.71 -8.39 -1.56
CA LEU A 184 -6.55 -7.96 -2.95
C LEU A 184 -5.65 -8.99 -3.66
N PRO A 185 -6.23 -10.07 -4.22
CA PRO A 185 -5.46 -11.18 -4.80
C PRO A 185 -4.62 -10.77 -6.01
N GLY A 186 -5.06 -9.76 -6.78
CA GLY A 186 -4.36 -9.28 -7.97
C GLY A 186 -2.98 -8.71 -7.65
N ILE A 187 -2.87 -7.97 -6.55
CA ILE A 187 -1.61 -7.37 -6.07
C ILE A 187 -1.07 -8.08 -4.82
N GLN A 188 -1.71 -9.15 -4.38
CA GLN A 188 -1.37 -9.95 -3.20
C GLN A 188 -1.17 -9.11 -1.93
N VAL A 189 -2.07 -8.16 -1.69
CA VAL A 189 -2.05 -7.32 -0.48
C VAL A 189 -3.23 -7.68 0.42
N MET A 190 -2.91 -7.96 1.68
CA MET A 190 -3.91 -8.11 2.75
C MET A 190 -3.88 -6.92 3.69
N ALA A 191 -5.03 -6.58 4.27
CA ALA A 191 -5.11 -5.74 5.45
C ALA A 191 -6.14 -6.29 6.43
N ALA A 192 -5.85 -6.18 7.72
CA ALA A 192 -6.73 -6.64 8.78
C ALA A 192 -6.73 -5.65 9.95
N ARG A 193 -7.88 -5.53 10.60
CA ARG A 193 -8.09 -4.71 11.81
C ARG A 193 -8.55 -5.57 12.98
N GLU A 194 -8.19 -5.14 14.17
CA GLU A 194 -8.76 -5.69 15.40
C GLU A 194 -10.28 -5.45 15.42
N ASN A 195 -10.70 -4.24 15.11
CA ASN A 195 -12.09 -3.81 15.07
C ASN A 195 -12.40 -3.09 13.74
N ALA A 196 -13.69 -2.96 13.40
CA ALA A 196 -14.14 -2.16 12.25
C ALA A 196 -14.15 -0.66 12.57
N THR A 197 -13.10 -0.17 13.25
CA THR A 197 -12.89 1.22 13.66
C THR A 197 -11.42 1.61 13.46
N LYS A 198 -11.04 2.83 13.79
CA LYS A 198 -9.62 3.25 13.79
C LYS A 198 -8.85 2.70 14.99
N GLU A 199 -9.57 2.43 16.10
CA GLU A 199 -8.95 1.95 17.33
C GLU A 199 -8.50 0.50 17.19
N GLY A 200 -7.41 0.17 17.89
CA GLY A 200 -6.87 -1.16 17.91
C GLY A 200 -5.73 -1.38 16.95
N LEU A 201 -5.39 -2.64 16.77
CA LEU A 201 -4.32 -3.07 15.87
C LEU A 201 -4.78 -3.06 14.42
N TYR A 202 -3.91 -2.61 13.55
CA TYR A 202 -4.04 -2.72 12.10
C TYR A 202 -2.76 -3.30 11.52
N LEU A 203 -2.90 -4.33 10.70
CA LEU A 203 -1.82 -5.01 9.99
C LEU A 203 -2.12 -5.00 8.49
N ALA A 204 -1.14 -4.61 7.66
CA ALA A 204 -1.16 -4.92 6.25
C ALA A 204 0.14 -5.61 5.84
N ALA A 205 0.06 -6.55 4.90
CA ALA A 205 1.21 -7.27 4.37
C ALA A 205 1.01 -7.56 2.87
N LYS A 206 2.13 -7.73 2.17
CA LYS A 206 2.12 -7.99 0.72
C LYS A 206 2.89 -9.23 0.34
N GLY A 207 2.48 -9.85 -0.77
CA GLY A 207 3.24 -10.83 -1.55
C GLY A 207 3.80 -10.18 -2.82
N GLY A 208 3.36 -10.62 -3.99
CA GLY A 208 3.72 -10.06 -5.29
C GLY A 208 5.11 -10.46 -5.77
N HIS A 209 5.74 -9.60 -6.55
CA HIS A 209 7.06 -9.82 -7.13
C HIS A 209 7.87 -8.52 -7.26
N ASN A 210 9.20 -8.64 -7.37
CA ASN A 210 10.10 -7.48 -7.42
C ASN A 210 10.27 -6.88 -8.85
N ALA A 211 9.19 -6.87 -9.65
CA ALA A 211 9.10 -6.19 -10.94
C ALA A 211 7.72 -5.56 -11.16
N GLU A 212 7.03 -5.21 -10.08
CA GLU A 212 5.79 -4.44 -10.13
C GLU A 212 6.06 -3.01 -10.62
N SER A 213 5.01 -2.31 -11.03
CA SER A 213 5.14 -0.88 -11.35
C SER A 213 5.59 -0.12 -10.11
N HIS A 214 6.59 0.76 -10.25
CA HIS A 214 7.18 1.50 -9.14
C HIS A 214 7.76 0.62 -8.01
N ASN A 215 8.35 -0.50 -8.38
CA ASN A 215 8.80 -1.57 -7.48
C ASN A 215 9.81 -1.15 -6.42
N HIS A 216 9.63 -1.69 -5.22
CA HIS A 216 10.66 -1.85 -4.18
C HIS A 216 10.99 -3.35 -4.05
N ASN A 217 12.16 -3.71 -3.50
CA ASN A 217 12.46 -5.09 -3.17
C ASN A 217 11.85 -5.41 -1.80
N ASP A 218 10.53 -5.59 -1.75
CA ASP A 218 9.72 -5.60 -0.54
C ASP A 218 8.71 -6.76 -0.45
N VAL A 219 8.92 -7.82 -1.23
CA VAL A 219 8.08 -9.03 -1.21
C VAL A 219 8.05 -9.65 0.18
N GLY A 220 6.85 -9.78 0.76
CA GLY A 220 6.66 -10.23 2.13
C GLY A 220 6.89 -9.14 3.19
N SER A 221 6.86 -7.85 2.84
CA SER A 221 6.88 -6.75 3.81
C SER A 221 5.50 -6.54 4.45
N CYS A 222 5.48 -5.85 5.58
CA CYS A 222 4.26 -5.48 6.29
C CYS A 222 4.35 -4.09 6.90
N VAL A 223 3.22 -3.54 7.30
CA VAL A 223 3.11 -2.37 8.16
C VAL A 223 2.17 -2.67 9.32
N LEU A 224 2.46 -2.12 10.49
CA LEU A 224 1.68 -2.29 11.72
C LEU A 224 1.34 -0.92 12.30
N TYR A 225 0.07 -0.71 12.60
CA TYR A 225 -0.42 0.51 13.22
C TYR A 225 -1.17 0.19 14.52
N LEU A 226 -1.15 1.12 15.44
CA LEU A 226 -1.92 1.09 16.69
C LEU A 226 -2.76 2.36 16.77
N ASP A 227 -4.09 2.20 16.93
CA ASP A 227 -5.05 3.32 17.03
C ASP A 227 -4.89 4.35 15.91
N GLY A 228 -4.64 3.86 14.66
CA GLY A 228 -4.42 4.68 13.47
C GLY A 228 -3.03 5.32 13.36
N LYS A 229 -2.09 5.03 14.29
CA LYS A 229 -0.73 5.58 14.28
C LYS A 229 0.32 4.52 13.93
N PRO A 230 1.36 4.91 13.16
CA PRO A 230 2.36 3.97 12.67
C PRO A 230 3.25 3.42 13.78
N VAL A 231 3.50 2.11 13.78
CA VAL A 231 4.44 1.39 14.66
C VAL A 231 5.53 0.76 13.82
N LEU A 232 5.21 -0.23 12.97
CA LEU A 232 6.10 -0.70 11.91
C LEU A 232 5.70 0.00 10.62
N ILE A 233 6.68 0.62 9.97
CA ILE A 233 6.45 1.49 8.83
C ILE A 233 7.09 0.94 7.55
N ASP A 234 6.58 1.39 6.43
CA ASP A 234 7.30 1.48 5.17
C ASP A 234 7.68 2.95 4.97
N ALA A 235 8.94 3.22 4.69
CA ALA A 235 9.41 4.60 4.52
C ALA A 235 8.77 5.26 3.28
N GLY A 236 8.38 4.47 2.29
CA GLY A 236 7.92 4.96 1.00
C GLY A 236 9.07 5.44 0.12
N VAL A 237 8.76 6.23 -0.90
CA VAL A 237 9.74 6.74 -1.86
C VAL A 237 10.08 8.21 -1.58
N GLY A 238 11.36 8.53 -1.66
CA GLY A 238 11.87 9.90 -1.63
C GLY A 238 11.60 10.69 -2.91
N VAL A 239 12.22 11.86 -3.02
CA VAL A 239 12.15 12.69 -4.23
C VAL A 239 12.76 11.93 -5.41
N TYR A 240 12.04 11.90 -6.52
CA TYR A 240 12.52 11.27 -7.75
C TYR A 240 13.73 11.99 -8.33
N THR A 241 14.75 11.21 -8.61
CA THR A 241 15.98 11.67 -9.26
C THR A 241 16.23 10.85 -10.52
N ARG A 242 17.27 11.16 -11.27
CA ARG A 242 17.70 10.33 -12.40
C ARG A 242 18.01 8.88 -11.98
N GLN A 243 18.54 8.68 -10.78
CA GLN A 243 18.84 7.36 -10.22
C GLN A 243 17.58 6.52 -10.05
N THR A 244 16.46 7.13 -9.64
CA THR A 244 15.18 6.43 -9.43
C THR A 244 14.67 5.70 -10.69
N PHE A 245 15.03 6.19 -11.87
CA PHE A 245 14.62 5.64 -13.18
C PHE A 245 15.76 4.93 -13.93
N SER A 246 16.77 4.46 -13.21
CA SER A 246 17.92 3.74 -13.77
C SER A 246 18.12 2.40 -13.07
N ASP A 247 19.07 1.59 -13.57
CA ASP A 247 19.49 0.33 -12.95
C ASP A 247 20.07 0.54 -11.53
N GLU A 248 20.45 1.78 -11.19
CA GLU A 248 20.92 2.17 -9.86
C GLU A 248 19.77 2.42 -8.86
N ARG A 249 18.48 2.23 -9.24
CA ARG A 249 17.30 2.42 -8.38
C ARG A 249 17.46 1.67 -7.05
N TYR A 250 17.88 0.42 -7.11
CA TYR A 250 17.98 -0.44 -5.93
C TYR A 250 19.22 -0.20 -5.06
N ARG A 251 20.02 0.84 -5.36
CA ARG A 251 21.00 1.42 -4.43
C ARG A 251 20.40 2.52 -3.53
N ILE A 252 19.22 3.00 -3.83
CA ILE A 252 18.46 3.89 -2.96
C ILE A 252 17.99 3.09 -1.76
N TRP A 253 18.27 3.57 -0.54
CA TRP A 253 18.02 2.79 0.67
C TRP A 253 16.54 2.37 0.83
N THR A 254 15.58 3.24 0.49
CA THR A 254 14.15 2.95 0.56
C THR A 254 13.67 1.88 -0.42
N MET A 255 14.51 1.46 -1.38
CA MET A 255 14.22 0.41 -2.34
C MET A 255 14.76 -0.96 -1.93
N GLN A 256 15.58 -1.01 -0.86
CA GLN A 256 16.30 -2.20 -0.43
C GLN A 256 15.54 -2.97 0.65
N SER A 257 15.47 -4.29 0.54
CA SER A 257 14.70 -5.13 1.46
C SER A 257 15.13 -5.02 2.93
N GLN A 258 16.38 -4.67 3.22
CA GLN A 258 16.85 -4.45 4.60
C GLN A 258 16.30 -3.18 5.27
N TYR A 259 15.63 -2.31 4.51
CA TYR A 259 14.93 -1.12 5.02
C TYR A 259 13.41 -1.25 4.91
N HIS A 260 12.94 -2.47 4.65
CA HIS A 260 11.57 -2.91 4.84
C HIS A 260 11.48 -3.84 6.04
N ASN A 261 10.29 -4.34 6.38
CA ASN A 261 10.10 -5.26 7.51
C ASN A 261 10.38 -6.71 7.08
N LEU A 262 11.63 -6.98 6.69
CA LEU A 262 12.05 -8.19 5.98
C LEU A 262 13.35 -8.79 6.52
N PRO A 263 13.57 -10.11 6.33
CA PRO A 263 14.83 -10.74 6.68
C PRO A 263 15.97 -10.38 5.72
N THR A 264 17.19 -10.38 6.24
CA THR A 264 18.44 -10.49 5.50
C THR A 264 19.01 -11.88 5.78
N ILE A 265 19.25 -12.66 4.74
CA ILE A 265 19.59 -14.09 4.83
C ILE A 265 21.00 -14.29 4.30
N ASN A 266 21.94 -14.77 5.15
CA ASN A 266 23.35 -14.94 4.78
C ASN A 266 23.96 -13.66 4.16
N GLY A 267 23.58 -12.49 4.68
CA GLY A 267 24.00 -11.19 4.18
C GLY A 267 23.34 -10.78 2.85
N GLN A 268 22.45 -11.59 2.29
CA GLN A 268 21.76 -11.29 1.03
C GLN A 268 20.43 -10.59 1.26
N MET A 269 20.16 -9.58 0.44
CA MET A 269 18.88 -8.89 0.29
C MET A 269 18.09 -9.49 -0.87
N GLN A 270 16.82 -9.14 -0.98
CA GLN A 270 16.03 -9.44 -2.17
C GLN A 270 16.59 -8.71 -3.41
N CYS A 271 16.38 -9.30 -4.58
CA CYS A 271 16.81 -8.74 -5.85
C CYS A 271 15.62 -8.25 -6.69
N PRO A 272 15.83 -7.29 -7.61
CA PRO A 272 14.80 -6.87 -8.57
C PRO A 272 14.63 -7.91 -9.67
N GLY A 273 13.40 -8.10 -10.13
CA GLY A 273 13.04 -9.01 -11.22
C GLY A 273 11.75 -9.77 -10.92
N ALA A 274 10.99 -10.15 -11.95
CA ALA A 274 9.73 -10.86 -11.80
C ALA A 274 9.91 -12.32 -11.29
N GLU A 275 11.09 -12.87 -11.45
CA GLU A 275 11.51 -14.15 -10.88
C GLU A 275 11.63 -14.09 -9.36
N TYR A 276 11.93 -12.92 -8.79
CA TYR A 276 12.00 -12.68 -7.34
C TYR A 276 10.61 -12.35 -6.80
N ARG A 277 9.94 -13.36 -6.27
CA ARG A 277 8.51 -13.29 -5.94
C ARG A 277 8.13 -14.12 -4.71
N ALA A 278 6.92 -13.87 -4.23
CA ALA A 278 6.24 -14.73 -3.28
C ALA A 278 5.69 -15.97 -3.99
N GLU A 279 5.75 -17.12 -3.30
CA GLU A 279 5.13 -18.36 -3.72
C GLU A 279 4.20 -18.87 -2.61
N ASP A 280 3.28 -19.79 -2.92
CA ASP A 280 2.34 -20.38 -1.95
C ASP A 280 1.59 -19.34 -1.09
N VAL A 281 1.19 -18.23 -1.71
CA VAL A 281 0.49 -17.15 -1.01
C VAL A 281 -0.91 -17.59 -0.61
N ARG A 282 -1.24 -17.44 0.68
CA ARG A 282 -2.53 -17.83 1.25
C ARG A 282 -3.05 -16.73 2.17
N TYR A 283 -4.34 -16.49 2.09
CA TYR A 283 -5.05 -15.58 2.99
C TYR A 283 -6.32 -16.24 3.50
N SER A 284 -6.62 -16.04 4.77
CA SER A 284 -7.90 -16.37 5.37
C SER A 284 -8.26 -15.39 6.47
N ALA A 285 -9.55 -15.16 6.66
CA ALA A 285 -10.06 -14.32 7.73
C ALA A 285 -11.32 -14.95 8.36
N SER A 286 -11.48 -14.71 9.65
CA SER A 286 -12.61 -15.12 10.48
C SER A 286 -12.95 -14.00 11.47
N ASP A 287 -13.96 -14.20 12.31
CA ASP A 287 -14.25 -13.25 13.38
C ASP A 287 -13.14 -13.17 14.43
N ARG A 288 -12.33 -14.22 14.57
CA ARG A 288 -11.28 -14.32 15.59
C ARG A 288 -9.92 -13.85 15.10
N GLU A 289 -9.60 -14.07 13.84
CA GLU A 289 -8.27 -13.80 13.31
C GLU A 289 -8.28 -13.59 11.81
N ALA A 290 -7.25 -12.89 11.32
CA ALA A 290 -6.84 -12.88 9.92
C ALA A 290 -5.43 -13.48 9.83
N ASP A 291 -5.21 -14.35 8.85
CA ASP A 291 -3.96 -15.04 8.60
C ASP A 291 -3.52 -14.84 7.16
N PHE A 292 -2.24 -14.53 6.95
CA PHE A 292 -1.62 -14.39 5.65
C PHE A 292 -0.26 -15.09 5.67
N SER A 293 0.01 -15.96 4.71
CA SER A 293 1.26 -16.70 4.67
C SER A 293 1.79 -16.86 3.25
N LEU A 294 3.11 -16.92 3.12
CA LEU A 294 3.83 -17.01 1.85
C LEU A 294 5.19 -17.67 2.00
N GLU A 295 5.69 -18.25 0.90
CA GLU A 295 7.05 -18.73 0.76
C GLU A 295 7.90 -17.63 0.10
N LEU A 296 9.03 -17.28 0.71
CA LEU A 296 9.91 -16.19 0.29
C LEU A 296 11.23 -16.66 -0.34
N ARG A 297 11.47 -17.97 -0.47
CA ARG A 297 12.70 -18.49 -1.05
C ARG A 297 13.01 -17.85 -2.41
N ALA A 298 11.99 -17.76 -3.27
CA ALA A 298 12.17 -17.20 -4.62
C ALA A 298 12.39 -15.68 -4.63
N ALA A 299 12.16 -14.96 -3.54
CA ALA A 299 12.43 -13.52 -3.45
C ALA A 299 13.92 -13.20 -3.23
N TYR A 300 14.74 -14.21 -2.89
CA TYR A 300 16.16 -14.07 -2.61
C TYR A 300 17.02 -14.73 -3.67
N PRO A 301 18.25 -14.22 -3.92
CA PRO A 301 19.20 -14.84 -4.83
C PRO A 301 19.68 -16.20 -4.30
N ALA A 302 20.23 -17.02 -5.18
CA ALA A 302 20.72 -18.35 -4.82
C ALA A 302 21.81 -18.33 -3.72
N GLU A 303 22.58 -17.25 -3.67
CA GLU A 303 23.65 -16.99 -2.69
C GLU A 303 23.11 -16.86 -1.26
N ALA A 304 21.82 -16.59 -1.09
CA ALA A 304 21.16 -16.61 0.23
C ALA A 304 21.19 -18.02 0.85
N GLY A 305 21.42 -19.08 0.05
CA GLY A 305 21.59 -20.43 0.54
C GLY A 305 20.39 -20.96 1.32
N ILE A 306 19.18 -20.54 0.94
CA ILE A 306 17.94 -20.93 1.60
C ILE A 306 17.17 -21.95 0.75
N SER A 307 16.70 -23.03 1.35
CA SER A 307 15.87 -24.05 0.68
C SER A 307 14.38 -23.76 0.85
N SER A 308 13.98 -23.13 1.97
CA SER A 308 12.63 -22.64 2.24
C SER A 308 12.70 -21.52 3.26
N TYR A 309 11.91 -20.46 3.06
CA TYR A 309 11.70 -19.40 4.04
C TYR A 309 10.21 -19.03 4.04
N ARG A 310 9.47 -19.62 4.96
CA ARG A 310 8.05 -19.40 5.07
C ARG A 310 7.76 -18.34 6.14
N ARG A 311 7.07 -17.27 5.73
CA ARG A 311 6.61 -16.22 6.63
C ARG A 311 5.09 -16.24 6.75
N SER A 312 4.59 -16.03 7.96
CA SER A 312 3.17 -15.83 8.20
C SER A 312 2.93 -14.61 9.07
N TYR A 313 1.81 -13.97 8.85
CA TYR A 313 1.28 -12.82 9.57
C TYR A 313 -0.08 -13.21 10.11
N ARG A 314 -0.29 -13.00 11.39
CA ARG A 314 -1.57 -13.25 12.04
C ARG A 314 -1.97 -12.06 12.89
N LEU A 315 -3.17 -11.52 12.67
CA LEU A 315 -3.81 -10.60 13.57
C LEU A 315 -4.91 -11.37 14.33
N VAL A 316 -4.70 -11.56 15.63
CA VAL A 316 -5.67 -12.21 16.52
C VAL A 316 -6.48 -11.14 17.23
N ARG A 317 -7.79 -11.22 17.10
CA ARG A 317 -8.74 -10.30 17.73
C ARG A 317 -9.01 -10.70 19.15
N GLY A 318 -8.94 -9.73 20.06
CA GLY A 318 -9.16 -9.97 21.48
C GLY A 318 -10.59 -10.42 21.79
N ALA A 319 -10.73 -11.28 22.78
CA ALA A 319 -12.01 -11.70 23.35
C ALA A 319 -12.23 -11.10 24.76
N GLY A 320 -11.75 -9.89 25.00
CA GLY A 320 -11.77 -9.20 26.30
C GLY A 320 -10.42 -9.17 27.01
N ALA A 321 -10.39 -8.65 28.23
CA ALA A 321 -9.15 -8.41 28.99
C ALA A 321 -8.31 -9.67 29.27
N GLN A 322 -8.91 -10.85 29.29
CA GLN A 322 -8.20 -12.12 29.54
C GLN A 322 -7.61 -12.74 28.25
N ALA A 323 -7.99 -12.24 27.07
CA ALA A 323 -7.47 -12.67 25.79
C ALA A 323 -7.26 -11.42 24.91
N PRO A 324 -6.18 -10.65 25.14
CA PRO A 324 -5.92 -9.42 24.40
C PRO A 324 -5.65 -9.71 22.92
N ALA A 325 -5.93 -8.72 22.08
CA ALA A 325 -5.55 -8.77 20.68
C ALA A 325 -4.02 -8.68 20.53
N TYR A 326 -3.49 -9.35 19.49
CA TYR A 326 -2.08 -9.27 19.14
C TYR A 326 -1.84 -9.47 17.65
N VAL A 327 -0.67 -9.02 17.20
CA VAL A 327 -0.14 -9.40 15.90
C VAL A 327 1.03 -10.35 16.09
N GLU A 328 1.10 -11.39 15.28
CA GLU A 328 2.21 -12.34 15.21
C GLU A 328 2.83 -12.32 13.82
N ILE A 329 4.16 -12.22 13.75
CA ILE A 329 4.96 -12.50 12.56
C ILE A 329 5.77 -13.75 12.87
N ALA A 330 5.57 -14.82 12.10
CA ALA A 330 6.30 -16.06 12.30
C ALA A 330 7.11 -16.43 11.07
N ASP A 331 8.40 -16.63 11.27
CA ASP A 331 9.35 -17.05 10.25
C ASP A 331 9.81 -18.48 10.52
N ARG A 332 9.80 -19.31 9.47
CA ARG A 332 10.36 -20.66 9.47
C ARG A 332 11.31 -20.78 8.31
N TRP A 333 12.48 -21.35 8.56
CA TRP A 333 13.53 -21.48 7.53
C TRP A 333 14.13 -22.88 7.48
N ILE A 334 14.62 -23.23 6.28
CA ILE A 334 15.47 -24.39 6.02
C ILE A 334 16.64 -23.89 5.17
N PHE A 335 17.82 -23.82 5.75
CA PHE A 335 19.04 -23.46 5.03
C PHE A 335 19.60 -24.64 4.24
N ALA A 336 20.30 -24.35 3.16
CA ALA A 336 21.02 -25.36 2.38
C ALA A 336 22.34 -25.76 3.06
N GLY A 337 22.98 -24.82 3.77
CA GLY A 337 24.27 -25.02 4.46
C GLY A 337 24.13 -25.11 5.98
N GLU A 338 25.28 -25.32 6.66
CA GLU A 338 25.34 -25.45 8.12
C GLU A 338 25.73 -24.15 8.83
N GLN A 339 26.50 -23.27 8.19
CA GLN A 339 26.90 -21.99 8.76
C GLN A 339 26.06 -20.90 8.12
N ASN A 340 25.17 -20.30 8.91
CA ASN A 340 24.19 -19.35 8.41
C ASN A 340 24.09 -18.13 9.30
N THR A 341 23.63 -17.03 8.72
CA THR A 341 23.25 -15.80 9.41
C THR A 341 21.84 -15.41 9.04
N LEU A 342 21.07 -14.93 10.01
CA LEU A 342 19.72 -14.46 9.80
C LEU A 342 19.49 -13.21 10.64
N THR A 343 19.09 -12.13 9.99
CA THR A 343 18.61 -10.91 10.67
C THR A 343 17.22 -10.57 10.20
N LEU A 344 16.36 -10.16 11.12
CA LEU A 344 15.04 -9.61 10.84
C LEU A 344 15.14 -8.10 11.01
N ASN A 345 14.82 -7.36 9.95
CA ASN A 345 14.80 -5.90 10.00
C ASN A 345 13.36 -5.43 10.23
N LEU A 346 13.19 -4.48 11.14
CA LEU A 346 11.92 -3.81 11.39
C LEU A 346 12.16 -2.30 11.34
N LEU A 347 11.36 -1.57 10.58
CA LEU A 347 11.49 -0.13 10.46
C LEU A 347 10.42 0.57 11.32
N THR A 348 10.83 1.52 12.15
CA THR A 348 9.94 2.24 13.06
C THR A 348 10.12 3.75 12.94
N ALA A 349 9.04 4.50 13.18
CA ALA A 349 9.09 5.98 13.17
C ALA A 349 9.67 6.57 14.46
N LYS A 350 9.65 5.80 15.55
CA LYS A 350 10.13 6.18 16.88
C LYS A 350 11.22 5.24 17.35
N GLU A 351 12.08 5.71 18.26
CA GLU A 351 13.15 4.91 18.82
C GLU A 351 12.61 3.70 19.59
N PRO A 352 13.00 2.47 19.22
CA PRO A 352 12.67 1.28 19.97
C PRO A 352 13.38 1.26 21.33
N GLN A 353 12.68 0.90 22.40
CA GLN A 353 13.26 0.78 23.74
C GLN A 353 13.49 -0.70 24.07
N ALA A 354 14.75 -1.12 24.11
CA ALA A 354 15.12 -2.50 24.38
C ALA A 354 15.11 -2.82 25.88
N PHE A 355 14.56 -3.99 26.22
CA PHE A 355 14.61 -4.64 27.53
C PHE A 355 15.24 -6.02 27.38
N PRO A 356 15.61 -6.74 28.43
CA PRO A 356 16.30 -8.03 28.32
C PRO A 356 15.54 -9.08 27.47
N ASP A 357 14.23 -9.09 27.50
CA ASP A 357 13.36 -10.11 26.88
C ASP A 357 12.27 -9.53 25.95
N SER A 358 12.29 -8.22 25.75
CA SER A 358 11.25 -7.54 24.95
C SER A 358 11.75 -6.18 24.44
N ILE A 359 10.99 -5.61 23.49
CA ILE A 359 11.23 -4.27 22.95
C ILE A 359 9.91 -3.52 22.99
N LEU A 360 9.94 -2.28 23.46
CA LEU A 360 8.79 -1.40 23.45
C LEU A 360 8.84 -0.52 22.21
N LEU A 361 7.77 -0.55 21.45
CA LEU A 361 7.57 0.22 20.22
C LEU A 361 6.50 1.28 20.44
N ASP A 362 6.83 2.54 20.19
CA ASP A 362 5.97 3.70 20.44
C ASP A 362 5.33 4.20 19.15
N SER A 363 4.00 4.33 19.14
CA SER A 363 3.24 4.95 18.03
C SER A 363 3.11 6.48 18.19
N GLY A 364 3.50 7.03 19.35
CA GLY A 364 3.27 8.42 19.77
C GLY A 364 1.97 8.65 20.53
N GLU A 365 0.98 7.75 20.44
CA GLU A 365 -0.29 7.78 21.19
C GLU A 365 -0.53 6.51 22.00
N GLY A 366 0.23 5.44 21.71
CA GLY A 366 0.17 4.15 22.40
C GLY A 366 1.45 3.36 22.19
N ARG A 367 1.57 2.22 22.86
CA ARG A 367 2.77 1.39 22.82
C ARG A 367 2.44 -0.06 22.55
N LEU A 368 3.32 -0.74 21.82
CA LEU A 368 3.30 -2.19 21.65
C LEU A 368 4.55 -2.80 22.27
N ARG A 369 4.36 -3.88 22.99
CA ARG A 369 5.45 -4.75 23.45
C ARG A 369 5.70 -5.79 22.37
N LEU A 370 6.92 -5.81 21.84
CA LEU A 370 7.44 -6.87 20.99
C LEU A 370 8.17 -7.88 21.86
N SER A 371 7.73 -9.12 21.84
CA SER A 371 8.40 -10.28 22.40
C SER A 371 8.66 -11.32 21.31
N TRP A 372 9.54 -12.30 21.59
CA TRP A 372 9.84 -13.35 20.62
C TRP A 372 10.00 -14.71 21.29
N GLU A 373 9.75 -15.76 20.50
CA GLU A 373 9.90 -17.15 20.88
C GLU A 373 10.58 -17.95 19.76
N GLY A 374 11.25 -19.05 20.13
CA GLY A 374 11.84 -20.01 19.19
C GLY A 374 13.35 -19.92 19.16
N ALA A 375 13.93 -18.87 18.62
CA ALA A 375 15.38 -18.69 18.55
C ALA A 375 15.84 -17.53 19.45
N PRO A 376 17.03 -17.60 20.06
CA PRO A 376 17.62 -16.47 20.77
C PRO A 376 17.98 -15.34 19.80
N VAL A 377 17.79 -14.11 20.25
CA VAL A 377 17.94 -12.91 19.42
C VAL A 377 18.72 -11.83 20.16
N THR A 378 19.68 -11.24 19.46
CA THR A 378 20.31 -9.98 19.86
C THR A 378 19.69 -8.83 19.06
N ALA A 379 19.28 -7.75 19.76
CA ALA A 379 18.64 -6.59 19.15
C ALA A 379 19.59 -5.39 19.10
N LEU A 380 19.60 -4.69 17.96
CA LEU A 380 20.31 -3.43 17.75
C LEU A 380 19.37 -2.43 17.07
N SER A 381 19.33 -1.18 17.54
CA SER A 381 18.61 -0.09 16.91
C SER A 381 19.58 0.86 16.21
N GLU A 382 19.31 1.17 14.94
CA GLU A 382 20.11 2.07 14.11
C GLU A 382 19.27 3.28 13.69
N TRP A 383 19.80 4.47 13.93
CA TRP A 383 19.20 5.71 13.44
C TRP A 383 19.51 5.92 11.96
N ILE A 384 18.48 6.17 11.16
CA ILE A 384 18.59 6.46 9.73
C ILE A 384 18.10 7.89 9.51
N PRO A 385 19.02 8.84 9.22
CA PRO A 385 18.63 10.23 8.99
C PRO A 385 17.80 10.37 7.70
N VAL A 386 16.77 11.19 7.75
CA VAL A 386 15.89 11.50 6.64
C VAL A 386 15.96 13.00 6.33
N ALA A 387 16.75 13.36 5.32
CA ALA A 387 16.85 14.74 4.82
C ALA A 387 16.02 14.94 3.54
N ASP A 388 15.35 13.92 3.03
CA ASP A 388 14.57 13.96 1.81
C ASP A 388 13.29 14.79 1.99
N ALA A 389 13.05 15.74 1.06
CA ALA A 389 11.94 16.69 1.15
C ALA A 389 10.54 16.06 1.04
N LYS A 390 10.43 14.81 0.53
CA LYS A 390 9.17 14.07 0.45
C LYS A 390 8.95 13.20 1.69
N LEU A 391 10.02 12.67 2.28
CA LEU A 391 9.96 11.77 3.44
C LEU A 391 9.93 12.53 4.77
N SER A 392 10.71 13.62 4.92
CA SER A 392 10.81 14.35 6.19
C SER A 392 9.49 14.97 6.67
N PRO A 393 8.53 15.42 5.84
CA PRO A 393 7.22 15.86 6.31
C PRO A 393 6.37 14.75 6.93
N VAL A 394 6.71 13.49 6.66
CA VAL A 394 5.99 12.29 7.17
C VAL A 394 6.69 11.74 8.41
N TRP A 395 8.02 11.60 8.35
CA TRP A 395 8.81 10.85 9.34
C TRP A 395 9.71 11.74 10.22
N GLY A 396 9.74 13.06 9.98
CA GLY A 396 10.64 13.98 10.69
C GLY A 396 12.08 13.86 10.20
N ASP A 397 13.02 13.99 11.12
CA ASP A 397 14.47 14.02 10.83
C ASP A 397 15.06 12.64 10.55
N GLY A 398 14.31 11.57 10.80
CA GLY A 398 14.77 10.21 10.57
C GLY A 398 13.81 9.14 11.07
N VAL A 399 14.21 7.89 10.81
CA VAL A 399 13.52 6.68 11.22
C VAL A 399 14.52 5.73 11.90
N TRP A 400 14.02 4.71 12.56
CA TRP A 400 14.85 3.71 13.23
C TRP A 400 14.72 2.35 12.53
N ARG A 401 15.86 1.70 12.30
CA ARG A 401 15.91 0.30 11.91
C ARG A 401 16.26 -0.55 13.13
N LEU A 402 15.33 -1.37 13.56
CA LEU A 402 15.54 -2.40 14.56
C LEU A 402 16.01 -3.67 13.87
N VAL A 403 17.23 -4.09 14.15
CA VAL A 403 17.88 -5.28 13.61
C VAL A 403 17.87 -6.36 14.69
N LEU A 404 17.10 -7.42 14.45
CA LEU A 404 17.01 -8.60 15.31
C LEU A 404 17.89 -9.69 14.72
N THR A 405 19.06 -9.95 15.30
CA THR A 405 19.98 -10.98 14.83
C THR A 405 19.68 -12.30 15.55
N VAL A 406 19.30 -13.32 14.80
CA VAL A 406 19.14 -14.68 15.31
C VAL A 406 20.51 -15.26 15.62
N GLU A 407 20.73 -15.67 16.85
CA GLU A 407 22.01 -16.19 17.30
C GLU A 407 22.19 -17.65 16.84
N ASN A 408 23.27 -17.90 16.07
CA ASN A 408 23.64 -19.25 15.59
C ASN A 408 22.44 -20.01 15.01
N PRO A 409 21.76 -19.49 13.96
CA PRO A 409 20.56 -20.11 13.45
C PRO A 409 20.86 -21.53 12.96
N ALA A 410 20.15 -22.51 13.53
CA ALA A 410 20.24 -23.90 13.08
C ALA A 410 19.81 -24.01 11.62
N ARG A 411 20.23 -25.10 10.95
CA ARG A 411 19.84 -25.37 9.56
C ARG A 411 18.33 -25.32 9.33
N GLU A 412 17.55 -25.82 10.29
CA GLU A 412 16.10 -25.68 10.31
C GLU A 412 15.70 -24.99 11.62
N GLY A 413 14.84 -23.99 11.54
CA GLY A 413 14.44 -23.23 12.70
C GLY A 413 13.18 -22.39 12.47
N GLN A 414 12.76 -21.75 13.56
CA GLN A 414 11.64 -20.81 13.54
C GLN A 414 11.85 -19.73 14.60
N ILE A 415 11.22 -18.58 14.33
CA ILE A 415 11.03 -17.51 15.30
C ILE A 415 9.62 -16.95 15.15
N ARG A 416 9.04 -16.55 16.27
CA ARG A 416 7.75 -15.84 16.31
C ARG A 416 7.96 -14.51 17.02
N LEU A 417 7.58 -13.44 16.37
CA LEU A 417 7.56 -12.08 16.91
C LEU A 417 6.11 -11.75 17.26
N ARG A 418 5.84 -11.39 18.50
CA ARG A 418 4.50 -11.08 18.99
C ARG A 418 4.44 -9.62 19.45
N PHE A 419 3.45 -8.89 18.96
CA PHE A 419 3.19 -7.49 19.22
C PHE A 419 1.86 -7.36 19.96
N GLU A 420 1.91 -6.88 21.20
CA GLU A 420 0.75 -6.71 22.09
C GLU A 420 0.70 -5.28 22.63
N LYS A 421 -0.52 -4.79 22.90
CA LYS A 421 -0.70 -3.51 23.61
C LYS A 421 -0.11 -3.61 25.00
N GLU A 422 0.62 -2.54 25.39
CA GLU A 422 1.17 -2.40 26.73
C GLU A 422 0.09 -2.00 27.77
#